data_1070a4ffad3d25ddc4f10f924c3dc2ae
#
_entry.id   1070a4ffad3d25ddc4f10f924c3dc2ae
#
_cell.length_a   1.000
_cell.length_b   1.000
_cell.length_c   1.000
_cell.angle_alpha   90.00
_cell.angle_beta   90.00
_cell.angle_gamma   90.00
#
_symmetry.space_group_name_H-M   'P 1'
#
loop_
_entity.id
_entity.type
_entity.pdbx_description
1 polymer ?
#
loop_
_entity_poly.entity_id
_entity_poly.type
_entity_poly.pdbx_seq_one_letter_code
_entity_poly.pdbx_strand_id
1 'polypeptide(L)'
;MENLSSSDQRRDFFVFVDPNDWLTRHQLALIGSFSSSPADASAPKLMFLPNPEFQTFISPFQNNLVRNYMAEYNLELCREQDFAHYPCRLQAIFLFDTEEETRKYLARHHNHVGGRLLKRCQTIGRYLWSRHDSSWIDFLRVGHSMDAETLQFVGRAYWSGDSVKNHQLTSMGKAWSEDPIMEVLLLGRIDFDDRGLTT
;
A
#
# COMPACT_ATOMS: atom_id res chain seq x y z
N MET A 1 14.13 -4.33 -13.94
CA MET A 1 12.90 -3.80 -14.60
C MET A 1 12.49 -2.56 -13.83
N GLU A 2 12.27 -1.44 -14.48
CA GLU A 2 11.71 -0.27 -13.78
C GLU A 2 10.32 -0.61 -13.24
N ASN A 3 10.14 -0.50 -11.95
CA ASN A 3 8.87 -0.73 -11.27
C ASN A 3 7.96 0.51 -11.25
N LEU A 4 8.36 1.58 -11.92
CA LEU A 4 7.63 2.84 -12.09
C LEU A 4 7.32 3.09 -13.56
N SER A 5 6.09 3.47 -13.86
CA SER A 5 5.66 3.80 -15.21
C SER A 5 4.59 4.87 -15.23
N SER A 6 4.59 5.67 -16.28
CA SER A 6 3.54 6.68 -16.58
C SER A 6 2.94 6.38 -17.94
N SER A 7 1.62 6.42 -18.04
CA SER A 7 0.90 6.13 -19.28
C SER A 7 -0.43 6.89 -19.33
N ASP A 8 -1.00 7.00 -20.52
CA ASP A 8 -2.38 7.43 -20.79
C ASP A 8 -3.22 6.31 -21.44
N GLN A 9 -2.59 5.16 -21.70
CA GLN A 9 -3.28 3.99 -22.22
C GLN A 9 -4.09 3.29 -21.13
N ARG A 10 -5.27 2.80 -21.50
CA ARG A 10 -6.09 2.03 -20.57
C ARG A 10 -5.39 0.76 -20.14
N ARG A 11 -5.43 0.48 -18.85
CA ARG A 11 -4.88 -0.72 -18.24
C ARG A 11 -5.85 -1.28 -17.20
N ASP A 12 -5.98 -2.58 -17.17
CA ASP A 12 -6.79 -3.29 -16.20
C ASP A 12 -6.00 -3.53 -14.90
N PHE A 13 -6.72 -3.36 -13.80
CA PHE A 13 -6.26 -3.69 -12.46
C PHE A 13 -7.39 -4.29 -11.63
N PHE A 14 -7.06 -4.77 -10.44
CA PHE A 14 -7.99 -5.33 -9.46
C PHE A 14 -7.89 -4.54 -8.16
N VAL A 15 -9.02 -4.30 -7.51
CA VAL A 15 -9.12 -3.55 -6.26
C VAL A 15 -10.16 -4.17 -5.33
N PHE A 16 -9.87 -4.17 -4.02
CA PHE A 16 -10.85 -4.50 -3.00
C PHE A 16 -11.64 -3.26 -2.60
N VAL A 17 -12.95 -3.30 -2.78
CA VAL A 17 -13.86 -2.17 -2.53
C VAL A 17 -14.76 -2.50 -1.36
N ASP A 18 -14.83 -1.61 -0.36
CA ASP A 18 -15.78 -1.74 0.73
C ASP A 18 -17.15 -1.15 0.30
N PRO A 19 -18.19 -2.00 0.11
CA PRO A 19 -19.50 -1.52 -0.31
C PRO A 19 -20.23 -0.73 0.78
N ASN A 20 -19.79 -0.82 2.04
CA ASN A 20 -20.39 -0.14 3.18
C ASN A 20 -19.71 1.18 3.52
N ASP A 21 -18.50 1.42 3.01
CA ASP A 21 -17.81 2.69 3.20
C ASP A 21 -18.54 3.83 2.49
N TRP A 22 -18.87 4.89 3.24
CA TRP A 22 -19.65 6.01 2.70
C TRP A 22 -18.90 6.77 1.60
N LEU A 23 -17.57 6.93 1.73
CA LEU A 23 -16.74 7.63 0.74
C LEU A 23 -16.70 6.87 -0.57
N THR A 24 -16.52 5.53 -0.50
CA THR A 24 -16.61 4.62 -1.65
C THR A 24 -17.95 4.77 -2.36
N ARG A 25 -19.06 4.69 -1.62
CA ARG A 25 -20.41 4.85 -2.18
C ARG A 25 -20.62 6.22 -2.80
N HIS A 26 -20.14 7.27 -2.15
CA HIS A 26 -20.24 8.64 -2.63
C HIS A 26 -19.46 8.84 -3.94
N GLN A 27 -18.22 8.37 -4.02
CA GLN A 27 -17.41 8.47 -5.22
C GLN A 27 -18.02 7.68 -6.40
N LEU A 28 -18.50 6.46 -6.16
CA LEU A 28 -19.14 5.66 -7.19
C LEU A 28 -20.49 6.24 -7.64
N ALA A 29 -21.32 6.75 -6.72
CA ALA A 29 -22.62 7.30 -7.05
C ALA A 29 -22.54 8.63 -7.81
N LEU A 30 -21.61 9.53 -7.42
CA LEU A 30 -21.53 10.87 -8.00
C LEU A 30 -20.57 10.95 -9.17
N ILE A 31 -19.42 10.29 -9.09
CA ILE A 31 -18.33 10.43 -10.05
C ILE A 31 -18.24 9.20 -10.95
N GLY A 32 -18.68 8.04 -10.47
CA GLY A 32 -18.57 6.76 -11.14
C GLY A 32 -17.13 6.23 -11.23
N SER A 33 -16.20 6.85 -10.47
CA SER A 33 -14.78 6.50 -10.51
C SER A 33 -14.12 6.82 -9.18
N PHE A 34 -12.99 6.15 -8.90
CA PHE A 34 -12.09 6.52 -7.81
C PHE A 34 -10.94 7.35 -8.33
N SER A 35 -10.55 8.34 -7.53
CA SER A 35 -9.37 9.14 -7.77
C SER A 35 -8.41 9.02 -6.59
N SER A 36 -7.11 8.97 -6.88
CA SER A 36 -6.09 9.21 -5.86
C SER A 36 -6.22 10.64 -5.33
N SER A 37 -5.65 10.89 -4.16
CA SER A 37 -5.46 12.27 -3.73
C SER A 37 -4.57 13.01 -4.74
N PRO A 38 -4.78 14.31 -4.97
CA PRO A 38 -3.90 15.09 -5.83
C PRO A 38 -2.46 14.97 -5.32
N ALA A 39 -1.53 14.74 -6.23
CA ALA A 39 -0.11 14.75 -5.93
C ALA A 39 0.34 16.22 -5.79
N ASP A 40 -0.21 16.93 -4.80
CA ASP A 40 0.15 18.29 -4.48
C ASP A 40 1.27 18.29 -3.44
N ALA A 41 2.42 18.86 -3.80
CA ALA A 41 3.54 19.05 -2.88
C ALA A 41 3.16 19.91 -1.65
N SER A 42 2.06 20.67 -1.74
CA SER A 42 1.51 21.46 -0.65
C SER A 42 0.51 20.70 0.23
N ALA A 43 0.14 19.45 -0.13
CA ALA A 43 -0.77 18.65 0.69
C ALA A 43 -0.20 18.50 2.10
N PRO A 44 -1.01 18.71 3.15
CA PRO A 44 -0.53 18.60 4.52
C PRO A 44 0.00 17.17 4.76
N LYS A 45 1.27 17.08 5.10
CA LYS A 45 1.90 15.84 5.53
C LYS A 45 1.24 15.40 6.84
N LEU A 46 1.24 14.10 7.09
CA LEU A 46 0.80 13.58 8.38
C LEU A 46 1.58 14.26 9.50
N MET A 47 0.89 15.13 10.24
CA MET A 47 1.51 15.99 11.25
C MET A 47 1.62 15.33 12.62
N PHE A 48 0.94 14.22 12.83
CA PHE A 48 0.89 13.56 14.12
C PHE A 48 1.62 12.22 14.07
N LEU A 49 2.78 12.20 14.74
CA LEU A 49 3.59 11.00 14.93
C LEU A 49 3.51 10.58 16.39
N PRO A 50 3.03 9.36 16.71
CA PRO A 50 3.22 8.84 18.05
C PRO A 50 4.71 8.71 18.32
N ASN A 51 5.16 9.19 19.50
CA ASN A 51 6.55 9.08 19.89
C ASN A 51 6.92 7.60 20.08
N PRO A 52 7.88 7.05 19.31
CA PRO A 52 8.28 5.65 19.41
C PRO A 52 8.90 5.28 20.75
N GLU A 53 9.38 6.26 21.54
CA GLU A 53 9.98 6.02 22.86
C GLU A 53 8.95 5.53 23.90
N PHE A 54 7.66 5.73 23.66
CA PHE A 54 6.58 5.30 24.55
C PHE A 54 6.04 3.87 24.29
N GLN A 55 6.66 3.11 23.42
CA GLN A 55 6.18 1.77 23.05
C GLN A 55 6.04 0.79 24.23
N THR A 56 6.77 1.02 25.32
CA THR A 56 6.77 0.13 26.49
C THR A 56 5.48 0.17 27.30
N PHE A 57 4.65 1.21 27.14
CA PHE A 57 3.47 1.47 27.97
C PHE A 57 2.16 1.61 27.17
N ILE A 58 2.16 1.24 25.89
CA ILE A 58 0.97 1.35 25.06
C ILE A 58 0.11 0.10 25.15
N SER A 59 -1.21 0.30 25.05
CA SER A 59 -2.16 -0.81 24.99
C SER A 59 -1.96 -1.67 23.72
N PRO A 60 -2.41 -2.95 23.70
CA PRO A 60 -2.36 -3.78 22.47
C PRO A 60 -3.03 -3.11 21.27
N PHE A 61 -4.11 -2.37 21.48
CA PHE A 61 -4.79 -1.61 20.43
C PHE A 61 -3.93 -0.46 19.91
N GLN A 62 -3.37 0.36 20.80
CA GLN A 62 -2.46 1.43 20.40
C GLN A 62 -1.23 0.89 19.70
N ASN A 63 -0.67 -0.22 20.20
CA ASN A 63 0.48 -0.86 19.58
C ASN A 63 0.20 -1.25 18.11
N ASN A 64 -0.97 -1.78 17.82
CA ASN A 64 -1.38 -2.11 16.45
C ASN A 64 -1.46 -0.88 15.55
N LEU A 65 -2.06 0.22 16.05
CA LEU A 65 -2.12 1.49 15.31
C LEU A 65 -0.73 2.05 15.04
N VAL A 66 0.10 2.09 16.08
CA VAL A 66 1.47 2.62 16.00
C VAL A 66 2.33 1.83 15.01
N ARG A 67 2.27 0.50 15.02
CA ARG A 67 3.04 -0.34 14.08
C ARG A 67 2.68 -0.08 12.63
N ASN A 68 1.40 -0.04 12.32
CA ASN A 68 0.95 0.26 10.97
C ASN A 68 1.41 1.65 10.52
N TYR A 69 1.27 2.61 11.42
CA TYR A 69 1.68 3.98 11.17
C TYR A 69 3.20 4.11 10.98
N MET A 70 4.00 3.47 11.83
CA MET A 70 5.47 3.51 11.74
C MET A 70 5.99 2.86 10.47
N ALA A 71 5.37 1.78 10.00
CA ALA A 71 5.73 1.17 8.73
C ALA A 71 5.53 2.16 7.57
N GLU A 72 4.35 2.76 7.47
CA GLU A 72 4.03 3.74 6.42
C GLU A 72 4.92 4.98 6.50
N TYR A 73 5.19 5.47 7.72
CA TYR A 73 6.04 6.64 7.94
C TYR A 73 7.50 6.42 7.49
N ASN A 74 8.10 5.28 7.86
CA ASN A 74 9.47 4.97 7.44
C ASN A 74 9.58 4.78 5.94
N LEU A 75 8.57 4.17 5.30
CA LEU A 75 8.52 4.07 3.85
C LEU A 75 8.41 5.45 3.19
N GLU A 76 7.59 6.35 3.74
CA GLU A 76 7.43 7.70 3.19
C GLU A 76 8.69 8.54 3.35
N LEU A 77 9.39 8.45 4.50
CA LEU A 77 10.68 9.11 4.68
C LEU A 77 11.70 8.65 3.63
N CYS A 78 11.80 7.34 3.41
CA CYS A 78 12.69 6.78 2.40
C CYS A 78 12.28 7.25 0.99
N ARG A 79 10.98 7.28 0.71
CA ARG A 79 10.48 7.78 -0.58
C ARG A 79 10.87 9.24 -0.81
N GLU A 80 10.64 10.10 0.16
CA GLU A 80 11.00 11.53 0.04
C GLU A 80 12.48 11.76 -0.21
N GLN A 81 13.33 10.95 0.40
CA GLN A 81 14.78 11.08 0.28
C GLN A 81 15.33 10.55 -1.05
N ASP A 82 14.97 9.34 -1.41
CA ASP A 82 15.63 8.59 -2.49
C ASP A 82 14.71 8.33 -3.70
N PHE A 83 13.37 8.42 -3.53
CA PHE A 83 12.36 8.01 -4.51
C PHE A 83 11.22 9.03 -4.66
N ALA A 84 11.52 10.33 -4.58
CA ALA A 84 10.52 11.40 -4.56
C ALA A 84 9.56 11.43 -5.76
N HIS A 85 9.95 10.82 -6.88
CA HIS A 85 9.14 10.71 -8.10
C HIS A 85 8.15 9.53 -8.11
N TYR A 86 8.21 8.65 -7.11
CA TYR A 86 7.25 7.54 -6.97
C TYR A 86 5.93 7.99 -6.34
N PRO A 87 4.81 7.28 -6.61
CA PRO A 87 3.54 7.52 -5.95
C PRO A 87 3.69 7.48 -4.42
N CYS A 88 3.20 8.52 -3.73
CA CYS A 88 3.08 8.48 -2.28
C CYS A 88 2.00 7.47 -1.87
N ARG A 89 2.32 6.52 -0.99
CA ARG A 89 1.38 5.50 -0.50
C ARG A 89 0.13 6.11 0.13
N LEU A 90 0.27 7.22 0.84
CA LEU A 90 -0.83 7.89 1.55
C LEU A 90 -1.82 8.59 0.60
N GLN A 91 -1.46 8.76 -0.67
CA GLN A 91 -2.27 9.42 -1.70
C GLN A 91 -2.74 8.45 -2.78
N ALA A 92 -2.03 7.35 -2.97
CA ALA A 92 -2.26 6.40 -4.04
C ALA A 92 -3.51 5.56 -3.84
N ILE A 93 -4.06 5.06 -4.94
CA ILE A 93 -5.00 3.94 -4.93
C ILE A 93 -4.19 2.65 -4.91
N PHE A 94 -4.54 1.73 -3.99
CA PHE A 94 -3.93 0.42 -3.87
C PHE A 94 -4.64 -0.58 -4.76
N LEU A 95 -3.90 -1.22 -5.65
CA LEU A 95 -4.42 -2.12 -6.67
C LEU A 95 -3.57 -3.39 -6.74
N PHE A 96 -4.03 -4.34 -7.54
CA PHE A 96 -3.26 -5.52 -7.95
C PHE A 96 -3.32 -5.64 -9.47
N ASP A 97 -2.24 -6.07 -10.10
CA ASP A 97 -2.16 -6.22 -11.55
C ASP A 97 -2.63 -7.60 -12.04
N THR A 98 -2.80 -8.56 -11.14
CA THR A 98 -3.31 -9.90 -11.47
C THR A 98 -4.28 -10.42 -10.40
N GLU A 99 -5.17 -11.33 -10.81
CA GLU A 99 -6.04 -12.05 -9.86
C GLU A 99 -5.24 -12.98 -8.93
N GLU A 100 -4.09 -13.45 -9.36
CA GLU A 100 -3.23 -14.28 -8.53
C GLU A 100 -2.75 -13.49 -7.31
N GLU A 101 -2.28 -12.27 -7.49
CA GLU A 101 -1.84 -11.41 -6.40
C GLU A 101 -3.01 -11.06 -5.45
N THR A 102 -4.23 -10.84 -5.99
CA THR A 102 -5.41 -10.63 -5.14
C THR A 102 -5.73 -11.86 -4.29
N ARG A 103 -5.58 -13.07 -4.84
CA ARG A 103 -5.80 -14.30 -4.08
C ARG A 103 -4.76 -14.52 -2.99
N LYS A 104 -3.48 -14.24 -3.29
CA LYS A 104 -2.40 -14.28 -2.28
C LYS A 104 -2.66 -13.27 -1.16
N TYR A 105 -3.06 -12.05 -1.52
CA TYR A 105 -3.36 -11.00 -0.55
C TYR A 105 -4.56 -11.38 0.33
N LEU A 106 -5.65 -11.86 -0.27
CA LEU A 106 -6.82 -12.32 0.48
C LEU A 106 -6.49 -13.48 1.43
N ALA A 107 -5.68 -14.45 1.00
CA ALA A 107 -5.29 -15.58 1.81
C ALA A 107 -4.48 -15.14 3.05
N ARG A 108 -3.57 -14.18 2.90
CA ARG A 108 -2.74 -13.67 4.00
C ARG A 108 -3.46 -12.66 4.89
N HIS A 109 -4.26 -11.79 4.29
CA HIS A 109 -4.87 -10.64 4.94
C HIS A 109 -6.40 -10.71 5.00
N HIS A 110 -6.97 -11.92 5.13
CA HIS A 110 -8.43 -12.12 5.12
C HIS A 110 -9.18 -11.25 6.14
N ASN A 111 -8.62 -11.04 7.33
CA ASN A 111 -9.20 -10.17 8.36
C ASN A 111 -9.20 -8.69 7.95
N HIS A 112 -8.18 -8.25 7.20
CA HIS A 112 -8.08 -6.88 6.71
C HIS A 112 -9.02 -6.65 5.51
N VAL A 113 -9.11 -7.62 4.62
CA VAL A 113 -10.04 -7.56 3.47
C VAL A 113 -11.49 -7.61 3.96
N GLY A 114 -11.80 -8.49 4.91
CA GLY A 114 -13.14 -8.60 5.51
C GLY A 114 -14.23 -8.81 4.45
N GLY A 115 -15.26 -7.98 4.48
CA GLY A 115 -16.38 -8.00 3.54
C GLY A 115 -16.18 -7.19 2.25
N ARG A 116 -14.95 -6.75 1.93
CA ARG A 116 -14.68 -6.00 0.70
C ARG A 116 -14.87 -6.87 -0.54
N LEU A 117 -15.40 -6.26 -1.58
CA LEU A 117 -15.62 -6.91 -2.88
C LEU A 117 -14.39 -6.73 -3.77
N LEU A 118 -13.96 -7.81 -4.41
CA LEU A 118 -12.96 -7.73 -5.47
C LEU A 118 -13.63 -7.21 -6.75
N LYS A 119 -13.14 -6.11 -7.27
CA LYS A 119 -13.61 -5.50 -8.52
C LYS A 119 -12.47 -5.39 -9.51
N ARG A 120 -12.76 -5.66 -10.78
CA ARG A 120 -11.91 -5.27 -11.89
C ARG A 120 -12.17 -3.81 -12.23
N CYS A 121 -11.12 -3.08 -12.52
CA CYS A 121 -11.18 -1.66 -12.86
C CYS A 121 -10.21 -1.32 -13.99
N GLN A 122 -10.43 -0.19 -14.64
CA GLN A 122 -9.58 0.32 -15.71
C GLN A 122 -9.11 1.74 -15.39
N THR A 123 -7.90 2.07 -15.79
CA THR A 123 -7.38 3.44 -15.66
C THR A 123 -8.05 4.39 -16.65
N ILE A 124 -8.21 5.65 -16.22
CA ILE A 124 -8.79 6.73 -17.03
C ILE A 124 -7.79 7.89 -17.10
N GLY A 125 -7.47 8.30 -18.33
CA GLY A 125 -6.59 9.42 -18.58
C GLY A 125 -5.14 9.12 -18.18
N ARG A 126 -4.38 10.17 -17.91
CA ARG A 126 -2.98 10.03 -17.52
C ARG A 126 -2.84 9.55 -16.08
N TYR A 127 -1.96 8.63 -15.85
CA TYR A 127 -1.66 8.08 -14.53
C TYR A 127 -0.17 7.76 -14.37
N LEU A 128 0.27 7.72 -13.13
CA LEU A 128 1.57 7.22 -12.69
C LEU A 128 1.33 6.02 -11.80
N TRP A 129 2.09 4.95 -11.98
CA TRP A 129 1.97 3.77 -11.15
C TRP A 129 3.32 3.12 -10.90
N SER A 130 3.39 2.41 -9.79
CA SER A 130 4.56 1.60 -9.44
C SER A 130 4.13 0.28 -8.82
N ARG A 131 5.01 -0.73 -8.91
CA ARG A 131 4.76 -2.09 -8.43
C ARG A 131 5.78 -2.45 -7.36
N HIS A 132 5.30 -2.91 -6.22
CA HIS A 132 6.11 -3.19 -5.03
C HIS A 132 5.72 -4.51 -4.38
N ASP A 133 6.66 -5.16 -3.70
CA ASP A 133 6.38 -6.32 -2.86
C ASP A 133 5.88 -5.86 -1.49
N SER A 134 4.56 -6.01 -1.24
CA SER A 134 3.94 -5.59 0.02
C SER A 134 4.40 -6.42 1.22
N SER A 135 5.05 -7.56 1.00
CA SER A 135 5.60 -8.38 2.09
C SER A 135 6.69 -7.66 2.89
N TRP A 136 7.35 -6.64 2.31
CA TRP A 136 8.23 -5.75 3.06
C TRP A 136 7.50 -4.97 4.15
N ILE A 137 6.24 -4.61 3.92
CA ILE A 137 5.42 -3.91 4.92
C ILE A 137 5.05 -4.86 6.04
N ASP A 138 4.71 -6.10 5.70
CA ASP A 138 4.44 -7.14 6.70
C ASP A 138 5.68 -7.38 7.58
N PHE A 139 6.87 -7.41 6.98
CA PHE A 139 8.12 -7.50 7.71
C PHE A 139 8.32 -6.32 8.69
N LEU A 140 8.07 -5.08 8.24
CA LEU A 140 8.13 -3.89 9.11
C LEU A 140 7.13 -3.96 10.27
N ARG A 141 5.95 -4.54 10.06
CA ARG A 141 4.91 -4.64 11.08
C ARG A 141 5.19 -5.70 12.14
N VAL A 142 5.94 -6.75 11.80
CA VAL A 142 6.31 -7.84 12.74
C VAL A 142 7.52 -7.46 13.58
N GLY A 143 8.42 -6.64 13.09
CA GLY A 143 9.62 -6.20 13.79
C GLY A 143 9.30 -5.28 14.97
N HIS A 144 9.65 -5.68 16.19
CA HIS A 144 9.36 -4.89 17.39
C HIS A 144 10.32 -3.71 17.63
N SER A 145 11.53 -3.79 17.15
CA SER A 145 12.51 -2.71 17.19
C SER A 145 13.53 -2.95 16.08
N MET A 146 13.30 -2.34 14.95
CA MET A 146 14.31 -2.33 13.90
C MET A 146 15.22 -1.13 14.11
N ASP A 147 16.51 -1.34 13.93
CA ASP A 147 17.46 -0.24 13.89
C ASP A 147 17.28 0.61 12.61
N ALA A 148 17.85 1.79 12.61
CA ALA A 148 17.73 2.73 11.50
C ALA A 148 18.29 2.16 10.19
N GLU A 149 19.33 1.33 10.26
CA GLU A 149 19.94 0.70 9.09
C GLU A 149 18.99 -0.30 8.44
N THR A 150 18.36 -1.16 9.24
CA THR A 150 17.34 -2.12 8.77
C THR A 150 16.13 -1.40 8.18
N LEU A 151 15.64 -0.34 8.82
CA LEU A 151 14.52 0.45 8.30
C LEU A 151 14.85 1.10 6.96
N GLN A 152 16.05 1.65 6.80
CA GLN A 152 16.50 2.25 5.55
C GLN A 152 16.69 1.19 4.45
N PHE A 153 17.27 0.04 4.79
CA PHE A 153 17.39 -1.08 3.86
C PHE A 153 16.03 -1.54 3.34
N VAL A 154 15.09 -1.80 4.24
CA VAL A 154 13.73 -2.24 3.86
C VAL A 154 13.02 -1.19 3.02
N GLY A 155 13.11 0.08 3.38
CA GLY A 155 12.55 1.17 2.59
C GLY A 155 13.09 1.21 1.18
N ARG A 156 14.41 1.12 1.00
CA ARG A 156 15.04 1.08 -0.32
C ARG A 156 14.66 -0.15 -1.12
N ALA A 157 14.65 -1.34 -0.50
CA ALA A 157 14.23 -2.57 -1.16
C ALA A 157 12.78 -2.48 -1.65
N TYR A 158 11.87 -2.01 -0.81
CA TYR A 158 10.49 -1.79 -1.20
C TYR A 158 10.37 -0.84 -2.40
N TRP A 159 10.94 0.37 -2.30
CA TRP A 159 10.79 1.38 -3.34
C TRP A 159 11.53 1.05 -4.64
N SER A 160 12.63 0.31 -4.58
CA SER A 160 13.30 -0.19 -5.80
C SER A 160 12.55 -1.32 -6.50
N GLY A 161 11.48 -1.85 -5.89
CA GLY A 161 10.73 -2.98 -6.42
C GLY A 161 11.41 -4.33 -6.22
N ASP A 162 12.36 -4.40 -5.29
CA ASP A 162 13.04 -5.65 -4.96
C ASP A 162 12.09 -6.57 -4.17
N SER A 163 12.26 -7.88 -4.32
CA SER A 163 11.41 -8.86 -3.65
C SER A 163 12.06 -9.39 -2.38
N VAL A 164 11.25 -9.60 -1.35
CA VAL A 164 11.68 -10.24 -0.11
C VAL A 164 12.36 -11.60 -0.33
N LYS A 165 12.02 -12.30 -1.41
CA LYS A 165 12.65 -13.59 -1.77
C LYS A 165 14.14 -13.48 -2.08
N ASN A 166 14.62 -12.32 -2.46
CA ASN A 166 16.02 -12.10 -2.80
C ASN A 166 16.90 -11.94 -1.54
N HIS A 167 16.29 -11.95 -0.34
CA HIS A 167 16.97 -11.67 0.91
C HIS A 167 16.70 -12.74 1.97
N GLN A 168 17.71 -12.97 2.79
CA GLN A 168 17.58 -13.82 3.99
C GLN A 168 17.20 -12.93 5.17
N LEU A 169 15.89 -12.82 5.41
CA LEU A 169 15.36 -11.99 6.49
C LEU A 169 15.18 -12.80 7.77
N THR A 170 15.44 -12.16 8.89
CA THR A 170 15.16 -12.72 10.21
C THR A 170 14.30 -11.76 11.02
N SER A 171 13.29 -12.28 11.71
CA SER A 171 12.50 -11.51 12.65
C SER A 171 12.46 -12.24 13.99
N MET A 172 12.81 -11.55 15.06
CA MET A 172 12.86 -12.10 16.43
C MET A 172 13.71 -13.39 16.53
N GLY A 173 14.83 -13.42 15.80
CA GLY A 173 15.76 -14.57 15.80
C GLY A 173 15.29 -15.79 14.99
N LYS A 174 14.21 -15.68 14.26
CA LYS A 174 13.70 -16.72 13.37
C LYS A 174 13.77 -16.27 11.91
N ALA A 175 14.03 -17.21 11.02
CA ALA A 175 13.93 -16.94 9.58
C ALA A 175 12.51 -16.45 9.25
N TRP A 176 12.43 -15.35 8.51
CA TRP A 176 11.17 -14.82 8.01
C TRP A 176 11.06 -15.19 6.53
N SER A 177 10.03 -15.92 6.16
CA SER A 177 9.89 -16.51 4.83
C SER A 177 8.46 -16.38 4.31
N GLU A 178 8.03 -15.15 4.08
CA GLU A 178 6.75 -14.91 3.44
C GLU A 178 6.91 -14.87 1.91
N ASP A 179 5.92 -15.41 1.20
CA ASP A 179 5.86 -15.29 -0.25
C ASP A 179 5.58 -13.84 -0.65
N PRO A 180 6.20 -13.32 -1.73
CA PRO A 180 5.94 -11.97 -2.17
C PRO A 180 4.49 -11.80 -2.65
N ILE A 181 3.91 -10.67 -2.29
CA ILE A 181 2.62 -10.21 -2.80
C ILE A 181 2.85 -8.86 -3.46
N MET A 182 2.67 -8.81 -4.77
CA MET A 182 2.91 -7.59 -5.52
C MET A 182 1.69 -6.69 -5.48
N GLU A 183 1.84 -5.52 -4.86
CA GLU A 183 0.85 -4.45 -4.89
C GLU A 183 1.20 -3.40 -5.94
N VAL A 184 0.22 -2.65 -6.37
CA VAL A 184 0.35 -1.52 -7.29
C VAL A 184 -0.12 -0.26 -6.57
N LEU A 185 0.71 0.78 -6.61
CA LEU A 185 0.36 2.14 -6.19
C LEU A 185 0.06 2.96 -7.43
N LEU A 186 -1.12 3.58 -7.48
CA LEU A 186 -1.55 4.37 -8.62
C LEU A 186 -1.93 5.79 -8.21
N LEU A 187 -1.30 6.78 -8.84
CA LEU A 187 -1.75 8.17 -8.85
C LEU A 187 -2.48 8.43 -10.16
N GLY A 188 -3.78 8.66 -10.09
CA GLY A 188 -4.64 8.80 -11.25
C GLY A 188 -6.09 8.48 -10.92
N ARG A 189 -6.82 8.03 -11.93
CA ARG A 189 -8.23 7.67 -11.80
C ARG A 189 -8.48 6.28 -12.35
N ILE A 190 -9.39 5.57 -11.73
CA ILE A 190 -9.90 4.27 -12.18
C ILE A 190 -11.41 4.32 -12.34
N ASP A 191 -11.93 3.59 -13.31
CA ASP A 191 -13.34 3.33 -13.56
C ASP A 191 -13.65 1.84 -13.41
N PHE A 192 -14.90 1.52 -13.17
CA PHE A 192 -15.38 0.15 -13.00
C PHE A 192 -16.31 -0.22 -14.14
N ASP A 193 -16.12 -1.41 -14.71
CA ASP A 193 -17.01 -1.94 -15.75
C ASP A 193 -18.45 -2.11 -15.24
N ASP A 194 -18.56 -2.46 -13.96
CA ASP A 194 -19.83 -2.58 -13.25
C ASP A 194 -19.87 -1.56 -12.10
N ARG A 195 -20.71 -0.53 -12.25
CA ARG A 195 -20.92 0.49 -11.22
C ARG A 195 -21.79 0.00 -10.06
N GLY A 196 -22.31 -1.22 -10.15
CA GLY A 196 -23.07 -1.85 -9.09
C GLY A 196 -22.18 -2.30 -7.94
N LEU A 197 -22.49 -1.85 -6.71
CA LEU A 197 -21.98 -2.44 -5.48
C LEU A 197 -22.82 -3.65 -5.04
N THR A 198 -23.54 -4.26 -5.98
CA THR A 198 -24.36 -5.42 -5.69
C THR A 198 -23.48 -6.64 -5.45
N THR A 199 -23.72 -7.28 -4.31
CA THR A 199 -23.18 -8.59 -3.92
C THR A 199 -23.66 -9.67 -4.88
#